data_a8d9905775520e096f9eeb303bf1f563
#
_entry.id   a8d9905775520e096f9eeb303bf1f563
#
_cell.length_a   1.000
_cell.length_b   1.000
_cell.length_c   1.000
_cell.angle_alpha   90.00
_cell.angle_beta   90.00
_cell.angle_gamma   90.00
#
_symmetry.space_group_name_H-M   'P 1'
#
loop_
_entity.id
_entity.type
_entity.pdbx_description
1 polymer ?
#
loop_
_entity_poly.entity_id
_entity_poly.type
_entity_poly.pdbx_seq_one_letter_code
_entity_poly.pdbx_strand_id
1 'polypeptide(L)'
;MDQDSHDLAALRAEYELGGLDESDLAPDPLTMFTRWFDQARAAGLVEANAMVLGTTGADGMPASRTVLLKGVDDGFVFFTN
;
A
#
# COMPACT_ATOMS: atom_id res chain seq x y z
N MET A 1 -17.27 0.72 -22.39
CA MET A 1 -15.81 0.74 -22.48
C MET A 1 -15.26 2.13 -22.43
N ASP A 2 -15.75 3.02 -23.27
CA ASP A 2 -15.28 4.40 -23.25
C ASP A 2 -15.52 5.06 -21.91
N GLN A 3 -16.64 4.73 -21.26
CA GLN A 3 -16.97 5.30 -19.98
C GLN A 3 -16.00 4.84 -18.88
N ASP A 4 -15.56 3.59 -18.95
CA ASP A 4 -14.57 3.08 -18.01
C ASP A 4 -13.26 3.83 -18.14
N SER A 5 -12.84 4.15 -19.37
CA SER A 5 -11.63 4.93 -19.60
C SER A 5 -11.74 6.32 -19.02
N HIS A 6 -12.91 6.95 -19.15
CA HIS A 6 -13.16 8.27 -18.55
C HIS A 6 -13.10 8.21 -17.04
N ASP A 7 -13.69 7.17 -16.44
CA ASP A 7 -13.72 7.04 -14.99
C ASP A 7 -12.32 6.83 -14.42
N LEU A 8 -11.48 6.06 -15.11
CA LEU A 8 -10.11 5.85 -14.68
C LEU A 8 -9.30 7.14 -14.75
N ALA A 9 -9.51 7.94 -15.79
CA ALA A 9 -8.83 9.22 -15.91
C ALA A 9 -9.23 10.17 -14.79
N ALA A 10 -10.53 10.19 -14.43
CA ALA A 10 -11.01 11.00 -13.35
C ALA A 10 -10.43 10.58 -12.00
N LEU A 11 -10.32 9.27 -11.78
CA LEU A 11 -9.69 8.74 -10.56
C LEU A 11 -8.25 9.19 -10.43
N ARG A 12 -7.52 9.20 -11.54
CA ARG A 12 -6.13 9.66 -11.53
C ARG A 12 -6.04 11.12 -11.08
N ALA A 13 -6.95 11.96 -11.57
CA ALA A 13 -6.97 13.36 -11.17
C ALA A 13 -7.25 13.52 -9.68
N GLU A 14 -8.15 12.71 -9.15
CA GLU A 14 -8.47 12.75 -7.72
C GLU A 14 -7.27 12.36 -6.86
N TYR A 15 -6.49 11.37 -7.29
CA TYR A 15 -5.31 10.96 -6.54
C TYR A 15 -4.28 12.07 -6.45
N GLU A 16 -4.21 12.92 -7.46
CA GLU A 16 -3.28 14.05 -7.45
C GLU A 16 -3.62 15.10 -6.40
N LEU A 17 -4.90 15.17 -5.97
CA LEU A 17 -5.32 16.15 -4.97
C LEU A 17 -4.67 15.93 -3.61
N GLY A 18 -4.40 14.68 -3.26
CA GLY A 18 -3.77 14.35 -1.98
C GLY A 18 -2.29 14.60 -1.94
N GLY A 19 -1.60 14.44 -3.06
CA GLY A 19 -0.19 14.74 -3.25
C GLY A 19 0.75 14.23 -2.16
N LEU A 20 2.03 14.25 -2.47
CA LEU A 20 3.10 13.96 -1.50
C LEU A 20 4.26 14.88 -1.80
N ASP A 21 4.57 15.77 -0.87
CA ASP A 21 5.71 16.66 -0.95
C ASP A 21 6.84 16.17 -0.05
N GLU A 22 8.04 16.63 -0.31
CA GLU A 22 9.18 16.30 0.54
C GLU A 22 8.94 16.74 1.99
N SER A 23 8.20 17.83 2.19
CA SER A 23 7.87 18.31 3.53
C SER A 23 6.98 17.35 4.33
N ASP A 24 6.30 16.44 3.62
CA ASP A 24 5.42 15.45 4.26
C ASP A 24 6.17 14.20 4.71
N LEU A 25 7.44 14.07 4.33
CA LEU A 25 8.20 12.85 4.60
C LEU A 25 8.62 12.77 6.05
N ALA A 26 8.45 11.59 6.64
CA ALA A 26 8.98 11.28 7.95
C ALA A 26 10.49 11.05 7.85
N PRO A 27 11.22 11.03 8.99
CA PRO A 27 12.68 10.85 8.98
C PRO A 27 13.14 9.51 8.44
N ASP A 28 12.31 8.47 8.50
CA ASP A 28 12.66 7.14 8.04
C ASP A 28 11.44 6.45 7.41
N PRO A 29 11.67 5.40 6.61
CA PRO A 29 10.58 4.76 5.85
C PRO A 29 9.53 4.09 6.72
N LEU A 30 9.91 3.47 7.82
CA LEU A 30 8.96 2.76 8.66
C LEU A 30 8.04 3.73 9.40
N THR A 31 8.57 4.86 9.85
CA THR A 31 7.76 5.93 10.43
C THR A 31 6.78 6.47 9.40
N MET A 32 7.24 6.67 8.17
CA MET A 32 6.36 7.14 7.10
C MET A 32 5.25 6.13 6.81
N PHE A 33 5.61 4.85 6.74
CA PHE A 33 4.62 3.79 6.53
C PHE A 33 3.57 3.78 7.63
N THR A 34 4.00 3.88 8.89
CA THR A 34 3.09 3.88 10.03
C THR A 34 2.09 5.04 9.94
N ARG A 35 2.58 6.21 9.53
CA ARG A 35 1.72 7.38 9.32
C ARG A 35 0.69 7.11 8.24
N TRP A 36 1.10 6.54 7.12
CA TRP A 36 0.19 6.19 6.03
C TRP A 36 -0.83 5.14 6.48
N PHE A 37 -0.37 4.14 7.22
CA PHE A 37 -1.25 3.09 7.72
C PHE A 37 -2.32 3.66 8.64
N ASP A 38 -1.93 4.57 9.53
CA ASP A 38 -2.88 5.23 10.42
C ASP A 38 -3.89 6.06 9.63
N GLN A 39 -3.45 6.74 8.59
CA GLN A 39 -4.35 7.50 7.72
C GLN A 39 -5.34 6.59 7.00
N ALA A 40 -4.87 5.45 6.51
CA ALA A 40 -5.73 4.48 5.83
C ALA A 40 -6.79 3.94 6.77
N ARG A 41 -6.41 3.61 8.01
CA ARG A 41 -7.36 3.14 9.02
C ARG A 41 -8.36 4.24 9.37
N ALA A 42 -7.90 5.45 9.55
CA ALA A 42 -8.77 6.58 9.87
C ALA A 42 -9.76 6.87 8.74
N ALA A 43 -9.37 6.59 7.51
CA ALA A 43 -10.24 6.76 6.34
C ALA A 43 -11.28 5.64 6.22
N GLY A 44 -11.23 4.62 7.07
CA GLY A 44 -12.21 3.56 7.08
C GLY A 44 -12.02 2.50 6.03
N LEU A 45 -10.79 2.34 5.51
CA LEU A 45 -10.53 1.30 4.52
C LEU A 45 -10.72 -0.07 5.13
N VAL A 46 -11.46 -0.92 4.43
CA VAL A 46 -11.67 -2.30 4.83
C VAL A 46 -10.35 -3.05 4.67
N GLU A 47 -9.96 -3.78 5.72
CA GLU A 47 -8.71 -4.55 5.72
C GLU A 47 -7.52 -3.70 5.29
N ALA A 48 -7.33 -2.56 5.95
CA ALA A 48 -6.23 -1.66 5.64
C ALA A 48 -4.86 -2.36 5.77
N ASN A 49 -4.79 -3.48 6.50
CA ASN A 49 -3.57 -4.25 6.69
C ASN A 49 -3.35 -5.35 5.65
N ALA A 50 -4.25 -5.47 4.66
CA ALA A 50 -4.03 -6.39 3.56
C ALA A 50 -2.93 -5.86 2.65
N MET A 51 -2.01 -6.73 2.27
CA MET A 51 -0.91 -6.35 1.38
C MET A 51 -0.57 -7.49 0.45
N VAL A 52 0.05 -7.17 -0.66
CA VAL A 52 0.49 -8.19 -1.63
C VAL A 52 1.97 -8.44 -1.41
N LEU A 53 2.29 -9.69 -1.13
CA LEU A 53 3.68 -10.12 -0.97
C LEU A 53 4.17 -10.72 -2.27
N GLY A 54 5.24 -10.15 -2.81
CA GLY A 54 5.88 -10.68 -4.02
C GLY A 54 7.13 -11.46 -3.64
N THR A 55 7.29 -12.63 -4.23
CA THR A 55 8.48 -13.46 -3.99
C THR A 55 8.96 -14.05 -5.31
N THR A 56 10.22 -14.47 -5.32
CA THR A 56 10.82 -15.13 -6.47
C THR A 56 11.25 -16.53 -6.06
N GLY A 57 10.81 -17.52 -6.83
CA GLY A 57 11.20 -18.91 -6.56
C GLY A 57 12.60 -19.22 -7.06
N ALA A 58 13.04 -20.46 -6.81
CA ALA A 58 14.36 -20.93 -7.21
C ALA A 58 14.53 -20.89 -8.74
N ASP A 59 13.44 -20.99 -9.47
CA ASP A 59 13.45 -20.94 -10.93
C ASP A 59 13.44 -19.50 -11.48
N GLY A 60 13.44 -18.49 -10.61
CA GLY A 60 13.42 -17.10 -11.01
C GLY A 60 12.03 -16.57 -11.33
N MET A 61 11.00 -17.39 -11.22
CA MET A 61 9.64 -16.95 -11.53
C MET A 61 9.03 -16.19 -10.36
N PRO A 62 8.45 -15.02 -10.62
CA PRO A 62 7.79 -14.27 -9.57
C PRO A 62 6.43 -14.87 -9.22
N ALA A 63 6.07 -14.73 -7.97
CA ALA A 63 4.74 -15.11 -7.48
C ALA A 63 4.29 -14.04 -6.49
N SER A 64 2.98 -13.87 -6.37
CA SER A 64 2.45 -12.91 -5.41
C SER A 64 1.22 -13.50 -4.73
N ARG A 65 0.98 -13.02 -3.52
CA ARG A 65 -0.16 -13.46 -2.72
C ARG A 65 -0.54 -12.39 -1.73
N THR A 66 -1.80 -12.37 -1.33
CA THR A 66 -2.26 -11.44 -0.31
C THR A 66 -1.97 -12.01 1.07
N VAL A 67 -1.36 -11.21 1.92
CA VAL A 67 -1.14 -11.52 3.32
C VAL A 67 -1.63 -10.37 4.17
N LEU A 68 -1.77 -10.58 5.46
CA LEU A 68 -2.21 -9.52 6.37
C LEU A 68 -1.04 -9.08 7.24
N LEU A 69 -0.78 -7.78 7.24
CA LEU A 69 0.23 -7.21 8.11
C LEU A 69 -0.20 -7.39 9.56
N LYS A 70 0.69 -7.94 10.39
CA LYS A 70 0.43 -8.19 11.81
C LYS A 70 1.21 -7.26 12.72
N GLY A 71 2.25 -6.63 12.21
CA GLY A 71 3.02 -5.69 13.00
C GLY A 71 4.14 -5.08 12.19
N VAL A 72 4.74 -4.06 12.77
CA VAL A 72 5.91 -3.39 12.21
C VAL A 72 6.92 -3.22 13.34
N ASP A 73 8.10 -3.78 13.16
CA ASP A 73 9.21 -3.56 14.09
C ASP A 73 10.40 -3.02 13.29
N ASP A 74 11.44 -3.81 13.07
CA ASP A 74 12.51 -3.44 12.15
C ASP A 74 12.13 -3.71 10.69
N GLY A 75 10.96 -4.23 10.46
CA GLY A 75 10.40 -4.52 9.14
C GLY A 75 8.94 -4.88 9.27
N PHE A 76 8.36 -5.37 8.20
CA PHE A 76 6.96 -5.75 8.18
C PHE A 76 6.80 -7.18 8.64
N VAL A 77 5.88 -7.42 9.57
CA VAL A 77 5.64 -8.73 10.15
C VAL A 77 4.30 -9.26 9.66
N PHE A 78 4.29 -10.47 9.15
CA PHE A 78 3.08 -11.16 8.73
C PHE A 78 3.22 -12.65 9.04
N PHE A 79 2.09 -13.33 9.11
CA PHE A 79 2.06 -14.76 9.35
C PHE A 79 1.52 -15.47 8.12
N THR A 80 2.04 -16.64 7.80
CA THR A 80 1.55 -17.46 6.71
C THR A 80 1.14 -18.84 7.23
N ASN A 81 0.29 -19.49 6.46
CA ASN A 81 -0.06 -20.88 6.72
C ASN A 81 0.98 -21.82 6.13
#